data_9b8e243131526593d54a3462c13865c2
#
_entry.id   9b8e243131526593d54a3462c13865c2
#
_cell.length_a   1.000
_cell.length_b   1.000
_cell.length_c   1.000
_cell.angle_alpha   90.00
_cell.angle_beta   90.00
_cell.angle_gamma   90.00
#
_symmetry.space_group_name_H-M   'P 1'
#
loop_
_entity.id
_entity.type
_entity.pdbx_description
1 polymer ?
#
loop_
_entity_poly.entity_id
_entity_poly.type
_entity_poly.pdbx_seq_one_letter_code
_entity_poly.pdbx_strand_id
1 'polypeptide(L)'
;MYSTLEQLTKHPVFYHFAEISKIPRGSGNEKEISDYLVGFAKERNLEVIQDEALNVVIKKEATAGYENVPAIIIQGHMDMVCEKNQATVHDFEKDPIELRIIGDMLYANQTTLG
;
A
#
# COMPACT_ATOMS: atom_id res chain seq x y z
N MET A 1 3.18 22.86 4.76
CA MET A 1 3.36 22.19 3.46
C MET A 1 4.59 21.30 3.49
N TYR A 2 4.51 20.14 2.90
CA TYR A 2 5.64 19.21 2.85
C TYR A 2 6.43 19.46 1.55
N SER A 3 7.73 19.69 1.68
CA SER A 3 8.61 19.93 0.52
C SER A 3 9.51 18.74 0.17
N THR A 4 9.59 17.74 1.06
CA THR A 4 10.39 16.52 0.84
C THR A 4 9.59 15.28 1.22
N LEU A 5 9.97 14.13 0.65
CA LEU A 5 9.38 12.83 1.03
C LEU A 5 9.60 12.53 2.51
N GLU A 6 10.77 12.87 3.04
CA GLU A 6 11.06 12.68 4.47
C GLU A 6 10.07 13.43 5.36
N GLN A 7 9.75 14.67 5.01
CA GLN A 7 8.75 15.44 5.74
C GLN A 7 7.35 14.86 5.59
N LEU A 8 6.98 14.49 4.36
CA LEU A 8 5.66 13.94 4.05
C LEU A 8 5.42 12.63 4.80
N THR A 9 6.41 11.75 4.86
CA THR A 9 6.29 10.44 5.49
C THR A 9 6.27 10.48 7.02
N LYS A 10 6.39 11.64 7.63
CA LYS A 10 6.05 11.82 9.05
C LYS A 10 4.55 11.72 9.31
N HIS A 11 3.73 11.91 8.29
CA HIS A 11 2.29 11.71 8.37
C HIS A 11 1.98 10.22 8.12
N PRO A 12 1.22 9.54 9.01
CA PRO A 12 1.01 8.08 8.92
C PRO A 12 0.47 7.59 7.57
N VAL A 13 -0.47 8.30 6.97
CA VAL A 13 -1.05 7.90 5.67
C VAL A 13 0.03 7.85 4.60
N PHE A 14 0.86 8.88 4.52
CA PHE A 14 1.91 8.94 3.50
C PHE A 14 3.08 8.02 3.83
N TYR A 15 3.34 7.79 5.11
CA TYR A 15 4.31 6.78 5.52
C TYR A 15 3.92 5.40 4.98
N HIS A 16 2.69 4.98 5.22
CA HIS A 16 2.23 3.66 4.76
C HIS A 16 2.13 3.60 3.24
N PHE A 17 1.72 4.68 2.59
CA PHE A 17 1.72 4.76 1.13
C PHE A 17 3.14 4.58 0.57
N ALA A 18 4.12 5.24 1.16
CA ALA A 18 5.52 5.09 0.75
C ALA A 18 6.01 3.66 0.97
N GLU A 19 5.65 3.02 2.08
CA GLU A 19 6.04 1.64 2.36
C GLU A 19 5.49 0.66 1.32
N ILE A 20 4.20 0.74 0.98
CA ILE A 20 3.64 -0.14 -0.05
C ILE A 20 4.19 0.16 -1.44
N SER A 21 4.57 1.40 -1.71
CA SER A 21 5.18 1.79 -3.00
C SER A 21 6.55 1.16 -3.22
N LYS A 22 7.22 0.71 -2.17
CA LYS A 22 8.49 -0.01 -2.27
C LYS A 22 8.32 -1.44 -2.77
N ILE A 23 7.11 -1.97 -2.72
CA ILE A 23 6.82 -3.37 -3.03
C ILE A 23 6.31 -3.47 -4.46
N PRO A 24 7.04 -4.15 -5.37
CA PRO A 24 6.52 -4.48 -6.69
C PRO A 24 5.23 -5.29 -6.54
N ARG A 25 4.14 -4.78 -7.12
CA ARG A 25 2.80 -5.36 -6.93
C ARG A 25 1.91 -5.24 -8.15
N GLY A 26 2.48 -5.50 -9.32
CA GLY A 26 1.72 -5.56 -10.55
C GLY A 26 0.67 -6.66 -10.52
N SER A 27 -0.40 -6.50 -11.29
CA SER A 27 -1.44 -7.52 -11.41
C SER A 27 -0.82 -8.85 -11.87
N GLY A 28 -1.10 -9.92 -11.13
CA GLY A 28 -0.46 -11.22 -11.31
C GLY A 28 0.82 -11.42 -10.49
N ASN A 29 1.30 -10.42 -9.80
CA ASN A 29 2.51 -10.46 -8.97
C ASN A 29 2.21 -9.90 -7.56
N GLU A 30 1.17 -10.43 -6.91
CA GLU A 30 0.66 -9.87 -5.66
C GLU A 30 1.20 -10.55 -4.40
N LYS A 31 2.02 -11.58 -4.52
CA LYS A 31 2.43 -12.37 -3.34
C LYS A 31 3.16 -11.54 -2.31
N GLU A 32 4.10 -10.71 -2.74
CA GLU A 32 4.91 -9.90 -1.82
C GLU A 32 4.05 -8.88 -1.05
N ILE A 33 3.18 -8.16 -1.74
CA ILE A 33 2.28 -7.20 -1.08
C ILE A 33 1.26 -7.92 -0.19
N SER A 34 0.76 -9.07 -0.59
CA SER A 34 -0.15 -9.87 0.22
C SER A 34 0.53 -10.32 1.51
N ASP A 35 1.73 -10.87 1.41
CA ASP A 35 2.51 -11.29 2.58
C ASP A 35 2.87 -10.09 3.48
N TYR A 36 3.17 -8.94 2.89
CA TYR A 36 3.39 -7.70 3.64
C TYR A 36 2.18 -7.31 4.49
N LEU A 37 0.98 -7.38 3.91
CA LEU A 37 -0.25 -7.05 4.63
C LEU A 37 -0.53 -8.04 5.76
N VAL A 38 -0.25 -9.33 5.55
CA VAL A 38 -0.35 -10.34 6.61
C VAL A 38 0.61 -9.99 7.76
N GLY A 39 1.86 -9.69 7.45
CA GLY A 39 2.86 -9.27 8.44
C GLY A 39 2.44 -8.00 9.18
N PHE A 40 1.91 -7.02 8.45
CA PHE A 40 1.40 -5.78 9.03
C PHE A 40 0.34 -6.04 10.10
N ALA A 41 -0.61 -6.94 9.80
CA ALA A 41 -1.66 -7.30 10.76
C ALA A 41 -1.10 -8.05 11.97
N LYS A 42 -0.20 -9.00 11.74
CA LYS A 42 0.42 -9.79 12.82
C LYS A 42 1.23 -8.93 13.79
N GLU A 43 1.99 -7.98 13.29
CA GLU A 43 2.76 -7.05 14.11
C GLU A 43 1.88 -6.21 15.04
N ARG A 44 0.62 -6.03 14.67
CA ARG A 44 -0.38 -5.25 15.43
C ARG A 44 -1.33 -6.12 16.22
N ASN A 45 -1.07 -7.43 16.28
CA ASN A 45 -1.92 -8.41 16.96
C ASN A 45 -3.36 -8.40 16.44
N LEU A 46 -3.55 -8.16 15.15
CA LEU A 46 -4.84 -8.22 14.50
C LEU A 46 -5.07 -9.59 13.89
N GLU A 47 -6.31 -10.08 13.94
CA GLU A 47 -6.68 -11.30 13.26
C GLU A 47 -6.58 -11.10 11.75
N VAL A 48 -5.93 -12.03 11.06
CA VAL A 48 -5.72 -11.94 9.62
C VAL A 48 -5.94 -13.27 8.95
N ILE A 49 -6.57 -13.24 7.79
CA ILE A 49 -6.81 -14.42 6.95
C ILE A 49 -6.26 -14.10 5.56
N GLN A 50 -5.46 -15.01 5.03
CA GLN A 50 -4.99 -14.96 3.64
C GLN A 50 -5.48 -16.22 2.94
N ASP A 51 -6.13 -16.06 1.79
CA ASP A 51 -6.60 -17.20 1.00
C ASP A 51 -5.61 -17.60 -0.09
N GLU A 52 -5.94 -18.67 -0.83
CA GLU A 52 -5.09 -19.20 -1.90
C GLU A 52 -4.93 -18.21 -3.08
N ALA A 53 -5.89 -17.31 -3.26
CA ALA A 53 -5.82 -16.26 -4.28
C ALA A 53 -5.07 -15.01 -3.78
N LEU A 54 -4.47 -15.08 -2.60
CA LEU A 54 -3.71 -14.01 -1.97
C LEU A 54 -4.58 -12.84 -1.47
N ASN A 55 -5.89 -13.02 -1.41
CA ASN A 55 -6.76 -12.04 -0.75
C ASN A 55 -6.46 -12.02 0.75
N VAL A 56 -6.52 -10.85 1.35
CA VAL A 56 -6.24 -10.66 2.78
C VAL A 56 -7.43 -9.99 3.45
N VAL A 57 -7.88 -10.60 4.54
CA VAL A 57 -8.91 -10.01 5.42
C VAL A 57 -8.27 -9.76 6.77
N ILE A 58 -8.34 -8.53 7.24
CA ILE A 58 -7.84 -8.13 8.55
C ILE A 58 -9.05 -7.71 9.39
N LYS A 59 -9.19 -8.31 10.57
CA LYS A 59 -10.26 -7.98 11.50
C LYS A 59 -9.73 -7.17 12.65
N LYS A 60 -10.36 -6.05 12.90
CA LYS A 60 -10.07 -5.19 14.04
C LYS A 60 -11.28 -5.11 14.93
N GLU A 61 -11.11 -5.37 16.22
CA GLU A 61 -12.18 -5.27 17.19
C GLU A 61 -12.74 -3.85 17.27
N ALA A 62 -14.00 -3.75 17.70
CA ALA A 62 -14.66 -2.48 17.89
C ALA A 62 -13.92 -1.62 18.92
N THR A 63 -13.96 -0.31 18.71
CA THR A 63 -13.55 0.65 19.73
C THR A 63 -14.46 0.51 20.96
N ALA A 64 -13.89 0.68 22.15
CA ALA A 64 -14.65 0.60 23.40
C ALA A 64 -15.91 1.48 23.36
N GLY A 65 -17.04 0.90 23.69
CA GLY A 65 -18.36 1.56 23.61
C GLY A 65 -19.09 1.32 22.29
N TYR A 66 -18.45 0.71 21.29
CA TYR A 66 -19.04 0.47 19.97
C TYR A 66 -19.23 -1.02 19.65
N GLU A 67 -19.16 -1.89 20.66
CA GLU A 67 -19.21 -3.36 20.48
C GLU A 67 -20.53 -3.84 19.87
N ASN A 68 -21.62 -3.11 20.09
CA ASN A 68 -22.95 -3.44 19.58
C ASN A 68 -23.29 -2.74 18.25
N VAL A 69 -22.39 -1.94 17.71
CA VAL A 69 -22.58 -1.28 16.43
C VAL A 69 -22.23 -2.27 15.31
N PRO A 70 -23.01 -2.31 14.21
CA PRO A 70 -22.69 -3.19 13.09
C PRO A 70 -21.28 -2.94 12.55
N ALA A 71 -20.59 -4.02 12.19
CA ALA A 71 -19.27 -3.93 11.60
C ALA A 71 -19.30 -3.20 10.25
N ILE A 72 -18.23 -2.48 9.97
CA ILE A 72 -18.01 -1.89 8.64
C ILE A 72 -16.91 -2.64 7.92
N ILE A 73 -16.96 -2.65 6.59
CA ILE A 73 -15.93 -3.23 5.75
C ILE A 73 -15.31 -2.10 4.93
N ILE A 74 -13.98 -1.99 5.03
CA ILE A 74 -13.19 -1.11 4.15
C ILE A 74 -12.48 -2.03 3.16
N GLN A 75 -12.71 -1.84 1.87
CA GLN A 75 -12.21 -2.74 0.84
C GLN A 75 -11.43 -1.94 -0.20
N GLY A 76 -10.35 -2.53 -0.68
CA GLY A 76 -9.55 -2.03 -1.78
C GLY A 76 -8.85 -3.19 -2.48
N HIS A 77 -8.10 -2.89 -3.52
CA HIS A 77 -7.24 -3.86 -4.18
C HIS A 77 -5.78 -3.58 -3.86
N MET A 78 -4.97 -4.63 -3.85
CA MET A 78 -3.55 -4.52 -3.49
C MET A 78 -2.61 -4.43 -4.68
N ASP A 79 -3.06 -4.84 -5.85
CA ASP A 79 -2.27 -4.77 -7.07
C ASP A 79 -2.32 -3.39 -7.72
N MET A 80 -1.50 -3.18 -8.73
CA MET A 80 -1.51 -1.96 -9.52
C MET A 80 -1.30 -2.26 -10.99
N VAL A 81 -1.80 -1.36 -11.83
CA VAL A 81 -1.49 -1.35 -13.26
C VAL A 81 -0.05 -0.89 -13.45
N CYS A 82 0.69 -1.61 -14.29
CA CYS A 82 2.11 -1.34 -14.54
C CYS A 82 2.27 -0.66 -15.90
N GLU A 83 2.42 0.65 -15.87
CA GLU A 83 2.65 1.48 -17.05
C GLU A 83 3.77 2.47 -16.78
N LYS A 84 4.53 2.79 -17.80
CA LYS A 84 5.63 3.74 -17.71
C LYS A 84 5.78 4.52 -19.01
N ASN A 85 6.47 5.65 -18.96
CA ASN A 85 6.85 6.37 -20.17
C ASN A 85 7.82 5.52 -21.02
N GLN A 86 7.75 5.64 -22.34
CA GLN A 86 8.48 4.79 -23.28
C GLN A 86 9.98 4.78 -23.03
N ALA A 87 10.57 5.92 -22.69
CA ALA A 87 12.00 6.08 -22.46
C ALA A 87 12.42 5.71 -21.03
N THR A 88 11.49 5.40 -20.14
CA THR A 88 11.80 5.09 -18.74
C THR A 88 12.32 3.66 -18.61
N VAL A 89 13.43 3.50 -17.90
CA VAL A 89 13.95 2.18 -17.53
C VAL A 89 13.41 1.83 -16.15
N HIS A 90 12.50 0.85 -16.09
CA HIS A 90 11.89 0.39 -14.85
C HIS A 90 11.42 -1.06 -15.00
N ASP A 91 11.79 -1.91 -14.07
CA ASP A 91 11.36 -3.31 -14.00
C ASP A 91 10.27 -3.44 -12.94
N PHE A 92 9.01 -3.58 -13.37
CA PHE A 92 7.85 -3.68 -12.46
C PHE A 92 7.85 -4.93 -11.59
N GLU A 93 8.66 -5.93 -11.90
CA GLU A 93 8.78 -7.13 -11.07
C GLU A 93 9.78 -6.94 -9.92
N LYS A 94 10.68 -5.98 -10.01
CA LYS A 94 11.81 -5.82 -9.08
C LYS A 94 11.94 -4.43 -8.49
N ASP A 95 11.64 -3.39 -9.27
CA ASP A 95 11.91 -2.02 -8.86
C ASP A 95 10.76 -1.43 -8.06
N PRO A 96 11.05 -0.71 -6.98
CA PRO A 96 10.03 0.06 -6.27
C PRO A 96 9.54 1.23 -7.10
N ILE A 97 8.34 1.71 -6.81
CA ILE A 97 7.86 2.96 -7.38
C ILE A 97 8.63 4.11 -6.73
N GLU A 98 9.30 4.90 -7.55
CA GLU A 98 10.04 6.06 -7.08
C GLU A 98 9.09 7.25 -6.91
N LEU A 99 8.82 7.62 -5.66
CA LEU A 99 7.94 8.72 -5.33
C LEU A 99 8.71 10.04 -5.36
N ARG A 100 8.04 11.10 -5.82
CA ARG A 100 8.60 12.45 -5.77
C ARG A 100 7.52 13.49 -5.54
N ILE A 101 7.90 14.61 -4.94
CA ILE A 101 7.03 15.73 -4.68
C ILE A 101 7.37 16.87 -5.64
N ILE A 102 6.36 17.42 -6.30
CA ILE A 102 6.47 18.59 -7.14
C ILE A 102 5.39 19.57 -6.68
N GLY A 103 5.78 20.67 -6.05
CA GLY A 103 4.84 21.60 -5.44
C GLY A 103 4.04 20.93 -4.31
N ASP A 104 2.75 20.88 -4.46
CA ASP A 104 1.82 20.25 -3.51
C ASP A 104 1.30 18.88 -4.00
N MET A 105 1.95 18.31 -5.00
CA MET A 105 1.54 17.05 -5.61
C MET A 105 2.58 15.96 -5.40
N LEU A 106 2.12 14.74 -5.15
CA LEU A 106 2.95 13.54 -5.06
C LEU A 106 2.85 12.76 -6.37
N TYR A 107 4.00 12.47 -6.97
CA TYR A 107 4.11 11.78 -8.24
C TYR A 107 4.96 10.53 -8.14
N ALA A 108 4.76 9.61 -9.08
CA ALA A 108 5.74 8.60 -9.41
C ALA A 108 6.69 9.13 -10.48
N ASN A 109 7.92 8.63 -10.50
CA ASN A 109 8.93 9.05 -11.48
C ASN A 109 8.71 8.32 -12.80
N GLN A 110 7.87 8.90 -13.67
CA GLN A 110 7.61 8.42 -15.03
C GLN A 110 6.95 7.03 -15.10
N THR A 111 6.28 6.60 -14.06
CA THR A 111 5.50 5.36 -14.00
C THR A 111 4.10 5.64 -13.47
N THR A 112 3.22 4.62 -13.54
CA THR A 112 1.98 4.62 -12.77
C THR A 112 2.28 4.68 -11.28
N LEU A 113 1.34 5.19 -10.48
CA LEU A 113 1.52 5.42 -9.06
C LEU A 113 0.83 4.35 -8.19
N GLY A 114 -0.18 3.74 -8.70
CA GLY A 114 -0.97 2.74 -7.96
C GLY A 114 -2.20 2.27 -8.68
#